data_74f68a82b34780354fe71d5843cfc5bd
#
_entry.id   74f68a82b34780354fe71d5843cfc5bd
#
_cell.length_a   1.000
_cell.length_b   1.000
_cell.length_c   1.000
_cell.angle_alpha   90.00
_cell.angle_beta   90.00
_cell.angle_gamma   90.00
#
_symmetry.space_group_name_H-M   'P 1'
#
loop_
_entity.id
_entity.type
_entity.pdbx_description
1 polymer ?
#
loop_
_entity_poly.entity_id
_entity_poly.type
_entity_poly.pdbx_seq_one_letter_code
_entity_poly.pdbx_strand_id
1 'polypeptide(L)'
;MSGHDTGTAVPVHHLIARLPAFSPVAVRLMGIVFREDVSFSEVGKLAQLDPVLSGEILKIANSGLYGRRSSVRSILQAIAVIGMSRLTTIVVTAAIWKGLPRRPPQFVRDWWRHSVGTALVAEHMNVDSGKANQAYTAGLLHAIGQLAMFQYDGESYEEMVDEARSGGDLRVRERDAFGVDHAELAEAILSSWHLPEDVCLAAAEHHSAQGSSGLSAAVCAGCFGAEYMGFGECGSHSHGGAEKMPPKVMELMESNYLPQVLPVEVNRVECSLV
;
A
#
# COMPACT_ATOMS: atom_id res chain seq x y z
N MET A 1 -43.42 8.93 3.37
CA MET A 1 -42.74 8.80 4.68
C MET A 1 -41.98 7.49 4.66
N SER A 2 -40.80 7.53 4.11
CA SER A 2 -39.85 6.38 4.04
C SER A 2 -38.92 6.53 5.24
N GLY A 3 -39.07 5.62 6.22
CA GLY A 3 -38.21 5.58 7.38
C GLY A 3 -36.77 5.33 6.92
N HIS A 4 -35.87 6.26 7.20
CA HIS A 4 -34.46 5.99 7.22
C HIS A 4 -34.23 5.00 8.38
N ASP A 5 -34.01 3.75 7.99
CA ASP A 5 -33.45 2.77 8.91
C ASP A 5 -32.06 3.33 9.30
N THR A 6 -31.92 3.70 10.56
CA THR A 6 -30.64 4.10 11.13
C THR A 6 -29.77 2.85 11.14
N GLY A 7 -29.03 2.64 10.04
CA GLY A 7 -28.19 1.48 9.84
C GLY A 7 -27.24 1.30 11.03
N THR A 8 -27.35 0.17 11.69
CA THR A 8 -26.38 -0.26 12.69
C THR A 8 -25.01 -0.31 12.01
N ALA A 9 -24.06 0.45 12.56
CA ALA A 9 -22.67 0.49 12.08
C ALA A 9 -22.16 -0.93 11.81
N VAL A 10 -21.50 -1.13 10.67
CA VAL A 10 -20.98 -2.45 10.29
C VAL A 10 -19.84 -2.80 11.25
N PRO A 11 -19.89 -3.95 11.94
CA PRO A 11 -18.79 -4.33 12.82
C PRO A 11 -17.48 -4.46 12.04
N VAL A 12 -16.41 -3.82 12.54
CA VAL A 12 -15.09 -3.77 11.88
C VAL A 12 -14.58 -5.16 11.48
N HIS A 13 -14.81 -6.18 12.32
CA HIS A 13 -14.40 -7.55 12.02
C HIS A 13 -15.12 -8.15 10.80
N HIS A 14 -16.33 -7.69 10.45
CA HIS A 14 -17.01 -8.09 9.22
C HIS A 14 -16.34 -7.48 7.98
N LEU A 15 -15.88 -6.24 8.06
CA LEU A 15 -15.13 -5.59 6.98
C LEU A 15 -13.78 -6.28 6.77
N ILE A 16 -13.06 -6.55 7.86
CA ILE A 16 -11.77 -7.27 7.81
C ILE A 16 -11.93 -8.67 7.18
N ALA A 17 -13.01 -9.38 7.51
CA ALA A 17 -13.28 -10.72 6.98
C ALA A 17 -13.56 -10.74 5.46
N ARG A 18 -13.83 -9.60 4.84
CA ARG A 18 -14.03 -9.46 3.39
C ARG A 18 -12.74 -9.25 2.61
N LEU A 19 -11.66 -8.87 3.28
CA LEU A 19 -10.37 -8.77 2.58
C LEU A 19 -10.02 -10.09 1.88
N PRO A 20 -9.36 -10.00 0.71
CA PRO A 20 -8.81 -11.18 0.07
C PRO A 20 -7.98 -12.00 1.07
N ALA A 21 -8.10 -13.32 1.00
CA ALA A 21 -7.31 -14.19 1.86
C ALA A 21 -5.82 -14.04 1.51
N PHE A 22 -5.13 -13.14 2.19
CA PHE A 22 -3.68 -13.06 2.10
C PHE A 22 -3.07 -14.35 2.65
N SER A 23 -2.05 -14.86 1.96
CA SER A 23 -1.31 -16.00 2.45
C SER A 23 -0.81 -15.74 3.88
N PRO A 24 -1.08 -16.63 4.85
CA PRO A 24 -0.54 -16.49 6.21
C PRO A 24 0.97 -16.33 6.23
N VAL A 25 1.67 -16.90 5.25
CA VAL A 25 3.11 -16.75 5.04
C VAL A 25 3.45 -15.30 4.66
N ALA A 26 2.67 -14.70 3.77
CA ALA A 26 2.88 -13.33 3.35
C ALA A 26 2.67 -12.34 4.52
N VAL A 27 1.58 -12.49 5.28
CA VAL A 27 1.31 -11.66 6.47
C VAL A 27 2.44 -11.80 7.49
N ARG A 28 2.91 -13.01 7.74
CA ARG A 28 4.04 -13.25 8.64
C ARG A 28 5.35 -12.66 8.12
N LEU A 29 5.60 -12.72 6.81
CA LEU A 29 6.76 -12.08 6.19
C LEU A 29 6.70 -10.56 6.36
N MET A 30 5.54 -9.93 6.14
CA MET A 30 5.36 -8.49 6.39
C MET A 30 5.76 -8.11 7.82
N GLY A 31 5.37 -8.89 8.83
CA GLY A 31 5.72 -8.63 10.23
C GLY A 31 7.22 -8.77 10.52
N ILE A 32 7.89 -9.80 9.97
CA ILE A 32 9.31 -10.03 10.30
C ILE A 32 10.27 -9.08 9.59
N VAL A 33 9.91 -8.53 8.42
CA VAL A 33 10.80 -7.62 7.66
C VAL A 33 11.04 -6.28 8.36
N PHE A 34 10.25 -5.95 9.38
CA PHE A 34 10.47 -4.77 10.23
C PHE A 34 11.46 -5.01 11.38
N ARG A 35 11.87 -6.25 11.61
CA ARG A 35 12.80 -6.60 12.67
C ARG A 35 14.24 -6.34 12.22
N GLU A 36 15.06 -5.74 13.09
CA GLU A 36 16.48 -5.47 12.81
C GLU A 36 17.33 -6.74 12.77
N ASP A 37 16.91 -7.79 13.49
CA ASP A 37 17.65 -9.05 13.68
C ASP A 37 17.27 -10.13 12.66
N VAL A 38 16.46 -9.83 11.64
CA VAL A 38 15.98 -10.81 10.66
C VAL A 38 17.11 -11.30 9.75
N SER A 39 17.26 -12.63 9.66
CA SER A 39 18.26 -13.25 8.80
C SER A 39 17.72 -13.63 7.41
N PHE A 40 18.62 -13.64 6.41
CA PHE A 40 18.28 -14.17 5.07
C PHE A 40 17.73 -15.60 5.11
N SER A 41 18.26 -16.41 6.03
CA SER A 41 17.82 -17.81 6.21
C SER A 41 16.39 -17.90 6.74
N GLU A 42 16.02 -17.03 7.69
CA GLU A 42 14.66 -16.99 8.26
C GLU A 42 13.63 -16.60 7.20
N VAL A 43 13.89 -15.50 6.48
CA VAL A 43 13.01 -15.04 5.39
C VAL A 43 12.93 -16.08 4.27
N GLY A 44 14.07 -16.67 3.90
CA GLY A 44 14.11 -17.70 2.86
C GLY A 44 13.31 -18.95 3.21
N LYS A 45 13.43 -19.44 4.44
CA LYS A 45 12.66 -20.59 4.94
C LYS A 45 11.16 -20.29 4.96
N LEU A 46 10.79 -19.10 5.43
CA LEU A 46 9.39 -18.71 5.48
C LEU A 46 8.80 -18.53 4.07
N ALA A 47 9.51 -17.87 3.16
CA ALA A 47 9.07 -17.72 1.77
C ALA A 47 8.87 -19.07 1.05
N GLN A 48 9.70 -20.08 1.36
CA GLN A 48 9.58 -21.43 0.78
C GLN A 48 8.31 -22.17 1.19
N LEU A 49 7.64 -21.75 2.27
CA LEU A 49 6.36 -22.33 2.67
C LEU A 49 5.20 -21.93 1.74
N ASP A 50 5.40 -20.90 0.93
CA ASP A 50 4.43 -20.46 -0.09
C ASP A 50 5.04 -20.63 -1.49
N PRO A 51 4.65 -21.68 -2.25
CA PRO A 51 5.20 -21.95 -3.58
C PRO A 51 4.95 -20.81 -4.57
N VAL A 52 3.85 -20.10 -4.38
CA VAL A 52 3.43 -19.02 -5.28
C VAL A 52 4.31 -17.80 -5.05
N LEU A 53 4.51 -17.41 -3.79
CA LEU A 53 5.42 -16.35 -3.40
C LEU A 53 6.86 -16.67 -3.80
N SER A 54 7.29 -17.92 -3.58
CA SER A 54 8.59 -18.41 -4.05
C SER A 54 8.78 -18.23 -5.55
N GLY A 55 7.76 -18.56 -6.33
CA GLY A 55 7.76 -18.39 -7.79
C GLY A 55 7.95 -16.94 -8.21
N GLU A 56 7.27 -16.00 -7.57
CA GLU A 56 7.41 -14.56 -7.86
C GLU A 56 8.80 -14.02 -7.49
N ILE A 57 9.30 -14.38 -6.32
CA ILE A 57 10.66 -14.01 -5.90
C ILE A 57 11.69 -14.48 -6.93
N LEU A 58 11.58 -15.73 -7.40
CA LEU A 58 12.47 -16.29 -8.43
C LEU A 58 12.27 -15.61 -9.79
N LYS A 59 11.04 -15.34 -10.21
CA LYS A 59 10.71 -14.59 -11.44
C LYS A 59 11.39 -13.23 -11.45
N ILE A 60 11.27 -12.47 -10.37
CA ILE A 60 11.85 -11.15 -10.23
C ILE A 60 13.39 -11.22 -10.20
N ALA A 61 13.96 -12.16 -9.43
CA ALA A 61 15.42 -12.37 -9.38
C ALA A 61 16.03 -12.72 -10.73
N ASN A 62 15.26 -13.35 -11.61
CA ASN A 62 15.68 -13.73 -12.97
C ASN A 62 15.29 -12.69 -14.03
N SER A 63 14.62 -11.60 -13.66
CA SER A 63 14.29 -10.53 -14.59
C SER A 63 15.53 -9.79 -15.07
N GLY A 64 15.42 -9.11 -16.22
CA GLY A 64 16.49 -8.31 -16.80
C GLY A 64 17.01 -7.19 -15.89
N LEU A 65 16.29 -6.84 -14.83
CA LEU A 65 16.68 -5.84 -13.84
C LEU A 65 17.99 -6.19 -13.10
N TYR A 66 18.29 -7.48 -12.95
CA TYR A 66 19.47 -7.94 -12.23
C TYR A 66 20.61 -8.44 -13.14
N GLY A 67 20.53 -8.19 -14.47
CA GLY A 67 21.62 -8.26 -15.46
C GLY A 67 22.41 -9.58 -15.51
N ARG A 68 21.78 -10.74 -15.36
CA ARG A 68 22.47 -11.99 -15.03
C ARG A 68 22.89 -12.83 -16.21
N ARG A 69 24.10 -13.41 -16.08
CA ARG A 69 24.63 -14.45 -16.97
C ARG A 69 24.19 -15.88 -16.62
N SER A 70 23.61 -16.09 -15.42
CA SER A 70 23.14 -17.39 -14.95
C SER A 70 21.76 -17.27 -14.25
N SER A 71 20.90 -18.27 -14.40
CA SER A 71 19.59 -18.31 -13.75
C SER A 71 19.72 -18.57 -12.25
N VAL A 72 18.91 -17.82 -11.47
CA VAL A 72 18.72 -18.05 -10.03
C VAL A 72 17.75 -19.21 -9.85
N ARG A 73 18.14 -20.23 -9.09
CA ARG A 73 17.35 -21.46 -8.92
C ARG A 73 16.89 -21.73 -7.49
N SER A 74 17.32 -20.93 -6.53
CA SER A 74 16.91 -21.06 -5.13
C SER A 74 16.52 -19.72 -4.52
N ILE A 75 15.63 -19.77 -3.53
CA ILE A 75 15.19 -18.56 -2.79
C ILE A 75 16.38 -17.89 -2.10
N LEU A 76 17.28 -18.63 -1.49
CA LEU A 76 18.47 -18.05 -0.86
C LEU A 76 19.37 -17.33 -1.87
N GLN A 77 19.54 -17.88 -3.08
CA GLN A 77 20.25 -17.18 -4.15
C GLN A 77 19.49 -15.93 -4.61
N ALA A 78 18.16 -16.01 -4.70
CA ALA A 78 17.32 -14.86 -5.04
C ALA A 78 17.50 -13.74 -4.02
N ILE A 79 17.43 -14.07 -2.73
CA ILE A 79 17.61 -13.10 -1.64
C ILE A 79 19.00 -12.47 -1.68
N ALA A 80 20.05 -13.27 -1.92
CA ALA A 80 21.44 -12.77 -2.03
C ALA A 80 21.64 -11.82 -3.20
N VAL A 81 20.83 -11.95 -4.25
CA VAL A 81 20.90 -11.12 -5.46
C VAL A 81 20.08 -9.87 -5.34
N ILE A 82 18.85 -10.01 -4.85
CA ILE A 82 17.88 -8.93 -4.70
C ILE A 82 18.27 -8.04 -3.51
N GLY A 83 18.83 -8.63 -2.46
CA GLY A 83 19.05 -8.00 -1.16
C GLY A 83 17.80 -8.02 -0.29
N MET A 84 17.99 -7.94 1.03
CA MET A 84 16.87 -8.02 2.00
C MET A 84 15.88 -6.89 1.82
N SER A 85 16.38 -5.69 1.63
CA SER A 85 15.63 -4.48 1.43
C SER A 85 14.60 -4.60 0.29
N ARG A 86 15.07 -4.93 -0.89
CA ARG A 86 14.24 -5.12 -2.08
C ARG A 86 13.31 -6.34 -1.97
N LEU A 87 13.77 -7.39 -1.29
CA LEU A 87 12.96 -8.59 -1.07
C LEU A 87 11.69 -8.27 -0.30
N THR A 88 11.80 -7.46 0.77
CA THR A 88 10.65 -7.00 1.56
C THR A 88 9.61 -6.33 0.68
N THR A 89 10.03 -5.34 -0.08
CA THR A 89 9.19 -4.61 -1.05
C THR A 89 8.48 -5.59 -2.00
N ILE A 90 9.22 -6.52 -2.58
CA ILE A 90 8.69 -7.53 -3.53
C ILE A 90 7.66 -8.43 -2.86
N VAL A 91 7.97 -8.93 -1.67
CA VAL A 91 7.09 -9.86 -0.93
C VAL A 91 5.76 -9.20 -0.60
N VAL A 92 5.79 -7.99 -0.04
CA VAL A 92 4.58 -7.25 0.33
C VAL A 92 3.75 -6.92 -0.90
N THR A 93 4.39 -6.39 -1.95
CA THR A 93 3.72 -6.06 -3.21
C THR A 93 3.08 -7.29 -3.87
N ALA A 94 3.81 -8.40 -3.96
CA ALA A 94 3.31 -9.63 -4.54
C ALA A 94 2.17 -10.24 -3.70
N ALA A 95 2.26 -10.16 -2.38
CA ALA A 95 1.22 -10.67 -1.48
C ALA A 95 -0.11 -9.97 -1.69
N ILE A 96 -0.10 -8.64 -1.76
CA ILE A 96 -1.31 -7.84 -1.99
C ILE A 96 -1.86 -8.10 -3.38
N TRP A 97 -1.01 -7.99 -4.43
CA TRP A 97 -1.42 -8.19 -5.81
C TRP A 97 -2.13 -9.54 -6.04
N LYS A 98 -1.65 -10.60 -5.42
CA LYS A 98 -2.25 -11.93 -5.53
C LYS A 98 -3.59 -12.07 -4.83
N GLY A 99 -3.85 -11.27 -3.84
CA GLY A 99 -5.15 -11.17 -3.21
C GLY A 99 -6.19 -10.47 -4.10
N LEU A 100 -5.77 -9.74 -5.14
CA LEU A 100 -6.67 -9.03 -6.03
C LEU A 100 -7.27 -9.96 -7.10
N PRO A 101 -8.46 -9.63 -7.64
CA PRO A 101 -9.05 -10.35 -8.77
C PRO A 101 -8.12 -10.34 -9.99
N ARG A 102 -8.10 -11.42 -10.78
CA ARG A 102 -7.32 -11.49 -12.05
C ARG A 102 -7.65 -10.37 -13.04
N ARG A 103 -8.88 -9.88 -13.00
CA ARG A 103 -9.37 -8.72 -13.78
C ARG A 103 -9.99 -7.75 -12.79
N PRO A 104 -9.15 -6.93 -12.14
CA PRO A 104 -9.65 -6.03 -11.11
C PRO A 104 -10.58 -4.98 -11.72
N PRO A 105 -11.67 -4.61 -11.04
CA PRO A 105 -12.49 -3.46 -11.38
C PRO A 105 -11.67 -2.17 -11.44
N GLN A 106 -12.22 -1.11 -12.05
CA GLN A 106 -11.49 0.17 -12.20
C GLN A 106 -11.06 0.73 -10.85
N PHE A 107 -11.97 0.75 -9.87
CA PHE A 107 -11.68 1.17 -8.51
C PHE A 107 -10.42 0.47 -7.94
N VAL A 108 -10.35 -0.86 -8.04
CA VAL A 108 -9.21 -1.63 -7.50
C VAL A 108 -7.91 -1.32 -8.24
N ARG A 109 -7.96 -1.03 -9.56
CA ARG A 109 -6.78 -0.60 -10.32
C ARG A 109 -6.29 0.78 -9.88
N ASP A 110 -7.20 1.73 -9.68
CA ASP A 110 -6.88 3.09 -9.25
C ASP A 110 -6.32 3.08 -7.82
N TRP A 111 -6.98 2.36 -6.91
CA TRP A 111 -6.50 2.12 -5.56
C TRP A 111 -5.08 1.50 -5.54
N TRP A 112 -4.84 0.50 -6.38
CA TRP A 112 -3.53 -0.14 -6.48
C TRP A 112 -2.46 0.84 -6.95
N ARG A 113 -2.73 1.61 -8.00
CA ARG A 113 -1.79 2.59 -8.56
C ARG A 113 -1.47 3.69 -7.57
N HIS A 114 -2.49 4.15 -6.84
CA HIS A 114 -2.30 5.11 -5.76
C HIS A 114 -1.41 4.53 -4.65
N SER A 115 -1.72 3.35 -4.16
CA SER A 115 -0.96 2.68 -3.10
C SER A 115 0.51 2.45 -3.50
N VAL A 116 0.77 2.00 -4.74
CA VAL A 116 2.14 1.83 -5.27
C VAL A 116 2.83 3.17 -5.43
N GLY A 117 2.15 4.19 -5.95
CA GLY A 117 2.69 5.55 -6.08
C GLY A 117 3.10 6.12 -4.73
N THR A 118 2.22 6.04 -3.73
CA THR A 118 2.49 6.45 -2.35
C THR A 118 3.68 5.72 -1.76
N ALA A 119 3.75 4.39 -1.96
CA ALA A 119 4.85 3.56 -1.46
C ALA A 119 6.21 3.98 -2.05
N LEU A 120 6.28 4.19 -3.37
CA LEU A 120 7.52 4.58 -4.06
C LEU A 120 8.01 5.97 -3.63
N VAL A 121 7.11 6.93 -3.49
CA VAL A 121 7.47 8.28 -3.00
C VAL A 121 7.95 8.21 -1.55
N ALA A 122 7.22 7.51 -0.67
CA ALA A 122 7.60 7.35 0.72
C ALA A 122 8.95 6.63 0.88
N GLU A 123 9.21 5.58 0.09
CA GLU A 123 10.50 4.89 0.02
C GLU A 123 11.61 5.86 -0.35
N HIS A 124 11.44 6.59 -1.45
CA HIS A 124 12.45 7.51 -1.97
C HIS A 124 12.82 8.58 -0.96
N MET A 125 11.84 9.13 -0.25
CA MET A 125 12.07 10.15 0.78
C MET A 125 12.81 9.61 2.02
N ASN A 126 12.91 8.32 2.20
CA ASN A 126 13.49 7.68 3.38
C ASN A 126 14.75 6.86 3.11
N VAL A 127 15.34 6.96 1.93
CA VAL A 127 16.58 6.23 1.57
C VAL A 127 17.70 6.52 2.56
N ASP A 128 17.95 7.80 2.87
CA ASP A 128 19.05 8.23 3.73
C ASP A 128 18.80 7.90 5.22
N SER A 129 17.54 7.68 5.63
CA SER A 129 17.19 7.35 7.01
C SER A 129 17.37 5.86 7.35
N GLY A 130 17.62 5.02 6.37
CA GLY A 130 17.65 3.56 6.51
C GLY A 130 16.25 2.91 6.71
N LYS A 131 15.17 3.70 6.63
CA LYS A 131 13.77 3.26 6.82
C LYS A 131 12.98 3.13 5.51
N ALA A 132 13.66 3.14 4.37
CA ALA A 132 13.03 3.13 3.05
C ALA A 132 12.01 1.98 2.88
N ASN A 133 12.35 0.75 3.30
CA ASN A 133 11.42 -0.38 3.18
C ASN A 133 10.20 -0.29 4.07
N GLN A 134 10.39 0.24 5.28
CA GLN A 134 9.28 0.46 6.20
C GLN A 134 8.33 1.50 5.63
N ALA A 135 8.88 2.60 5.08
CA ALA A 135 8.12 3.65 4.42
C ALA A 135 7.38 3.12 3.16
N TYR A 136 8.05 2.28 2.35
CA TYR A 136 7.39 1.60 1.24
C TYR A 136 6.21 0.76 1.70
N THR A 137 6.42 -0.09 2.69
CA THR A 137 5.37 -1.00 3.18
C THR A 137 4.20 -0.23 3.79
N ALA A 138 4.49 0.79 4.60
CA ALA A 138 3.47 1.65 5.17
C ALA A 138 2.67 2.38 4.06
N GLY A 139 3.37 2.93 3.06
CA GLY A 139 2.73 3.57 1.90
C GLY A 139 1.90 2.63 1.05
N LEU A 140 2.32 1.36 0.89
CA LEU A 140 1.56 0.37 0.11
C LEU A 140 0.27 -0.08 0.83
N LEU A 141 0.28 -0.06 2.16
CA LEU A 141 -0.81 -0.58 3.00
C LEU A 141 -1.74 0.50 3.54
N HIS A 142 -1.38 1.80 3.43
CA HIS A 142 -2.08 2.87 4.11
C HIS A 142 -3.59 2.92 3.81
N ALA A 143 -3.98 2.64 2.57
CA ALA A 143 -5.37 2.68 2.11
C ALA A 143 -6.03 1.29 2.02
N ILE A 144 -5.52 0.26 2.73
CA ILE A 144 -6.07 -1.11 2.69
C ILE A 144 -7.53 -1.16 3.19
N GLY A 145 -7.95 -0.19 4.01
CA GLY A 145 -9.32 -0.04 4.48
C GLY A 145 -10.31 0.20 3.34
N GLN A 146 -9.93 0.98 2.31
CA GLN A 146 -10.76 1.19 1.12
C GLN A 146 -11.01 -0.13 0.37
N LEU A 147 -9.99 -0.98 0.25
CA LEU A 147 -10.15 -2.31 -0.37
C LEU A 147 -11.12 -3.18 0.44
N ALA A 148 -11.05 -3.14 1.77
CA ALA A 148 -11.95 -3.90 2.62
C ALA A 148 -13.41 -3.43 2.50
N MET A 149 -13.67 -2.13 2.47
CA MET A 149 -14.99 -1.54 2.26
C MET A 149 -15.55 -1.90 0.88
N PHE A 150 -14.73 -1.74 -0.16
CA PHE A 150 -15.09 -2.15 -1.53
C PHE A 150 -15.42 -3.65 -1.63
N GLN A 151 -14.68 -4.51 -0.96
CA GLN A 151 -14.96 -5.96 -0.95
C GLN A 151 -16.22 -6.32 -0.16
N TYR A 152 -16.64 -5.47 0.77
CA TYR A 152 -17.87 -5.66 1.52
C TYR A 152 -19.11 -5.34 0.67
N ASP A 153 -19.13 -4.19 0.01
CA ASP A 153 -20.18 -3.74 -0.90
C ASP A 153 -19.58 -2.83 -1.99
N GLY A 154 -19.14 -3.44 -3.08
CA GLY A 154 -18.40 -2.76 -4.14
C GLY A 154 -19.22 -1.73 -4.89
N GLU A 155 -20.51 -2.01 -5.17
CA GLU A 155 -21.37 -1.11 -5.92
C GLU A 155 -21.64 0.17 -5.12
N SER A 156 -22.10 0.03 -3.88
CA SER A 156 -22.36 1.19 -2.99
C SER A 156 -21.09 1.97 -2.70
N TYR A 157 -19.93 1.29 -2.59
CA TYR A 157 -18.67 1.98 -2.33
C TYR A 157 -18.15 2.77 -3.55
N GLU A 158 -18.29 2.24 -4.78
CA GLU A 158 -17.97 2.99 -6.01
C GLU A 158 -18.86 4.21 -6.17
N GLU A 159 -20.16 4.11 -5.90
CA GLU A 159 -21.07 5.24 -5.91
C GLU A 159 -20.65 6.32 -4.87
N MET A 160 -20.30 5.90 -3.67
CA MET A 160 -19.83 6.79 -2.60
C MET A 160 -18.54 7.54 -3.01
N VAL A 161 -17.61 6.84 -3.65
CA VAL A 161 -16.35 7.42 -4.17
C VAL A 161 -16.65 8.44 -5.26
N ASP A 162 -17.54 8.14 -6.21
CA ASP A 162 -17.90 9.04 -7.30
C ASP A 162 -18.64 10.29 -6.80
N GLU A 163 -19.50 10.15 -5.80
CA GLU A 163 -20.11 11.28 -5.13
C GLU A 163 -19.08 12.15 -4.40
N ALA A 164 -18.11 11.56 -3.71
CA ALA A 164 -17.03 12.29 -3.05
C ALA A 164 -16.15 13.05 -4.06
N ARG A 165 -15.88 12.48 -5.24
CA ARG A 165 -15.19 13.15 -6.36
C ARG A 165 -15.96 14.36 -6.89
N SER A 166 -17.29 14.33 -6.81
CA SER A 166 -18.15 15.43 -7.24
C SER A 166 -18.26 16.56 -6.23
N GLY A 167 -17.80 16.35 -5.02
CA GLY A 167 -17.76 17.27 -3.89
C GLY A 167 -18.23 16.62 -2.59
N GLY A 168 -17.35 16.60 -1.62
CA GLY A 168 -17.60 16.02 -0.31
C GLY A 168 -16.35 15.36 0.26
N ASP A 169 -16.46 14.93 1.51
CA ASP A 169 -15.42 14.20 2.21
C ASP A 169 -15.78 12.71 2.24
N LEU A 170 -14.98 11.88 1.57
CA LEU A 170 -15.18 10.43 1.52
C LEU A 170 -15.19 9.82 2.94
N ARG A 171 -14.30 10.29 3.80
CA ARG A 171 -14.19 9.77 5.19
C ARG A 171 -15.44 10.01 6.02
N VAL A 172 -16.12 11.14 5.81
CA VAL A 172 -17.40 11.40 6.45
C VAL A 172 -18.46 10.41 5.98
N ARG A 173 -18.53 10.17 4.67
CA ARG A 173 -19.47 9.21 4.07
C ARG A 173 -19.21 7.78 4.53
N GLU A 174 -17.93 7.39 4.61
CA GLU A 174 -17.51 6.09 5.11
C GLU A 174 -17.95 5.89 6.56
N ARG A 175 -17.73 6.89 7.44
CA ARG A 175 -18.20 6.82 8.83
C ARG A 175 -19.71 6.74 8.93
N ASP A 176 -20.44 7.45 8.08
CA ASP A 176 -21.90 7.39 8.06
C ASP A 176 -22.39 5.99 7.62
N ALA A 177 -21.74 5.36 6.66
CA ALA A 177 -22.14 4.06 6.11
C ALA A 177 -21.62 2.86 6.92
N PHE A 178 -20.35 2.91 7.35
CA PHE A 178 -19.66 1.78 7.97
C PHE A 178 -19.36 1.96 9.46
N GLY A 179 -19.51 3.17 9.99
CA GLY A 179 -19.18 3.51 11.38
C GLY A 179 -17.69 3.82 11.62
N VAL A 180 -16.84 3.63 10.61
CA VAL A 180 -15.41 3.94 10.60
C VAL A 180 -15.02 4.46 9.22
N ASP A 181 -13.95 5.25 9.12
CA ASP A 181 -13.35 5.58 7.83
C ASP A 181 -12.26 4.56 7.43
N HIS A 182 -11.80 4.66 6.18
CA HIS A 182 -10.81 3.73 5.65
C HIS A 182 -9.44 3.81 6.35
N ALA A 183 -9.07 4.97 6.91
CA ALA A 183 -7.82 5.12 7.64
C ALA A 183 -7.89 4.41 9.02
N GLU A 184 -8.98 4.59 9.75
CA GLU A 184 -9.28 3.88 11.00
C GLU A 184 -9.38 2.36 10.77
N LEU A 185 -10.02 1.95 9.67
CA LEU A 185 -10.12 0.54 9.29
C LEU A 185 -8.77 -0.04 8.89
N ALA A 186 -7.92 0.72 8.17
CA ALA A 186 -6.57 0.29 7.83
C ALA A 186 -5.72 0.04 9.07
N GLU A 187 -5.74 0.94 10.06
CA GLU A 187 -5.09 0.73 11.35
C GLU A 187 -5.54 -0.57 12.02
N ALA A 188 -6.85 -0.81 12.10
CA ALA A 188 -7.41 -2.03 12.70
C ALA A 188 -6.95 -3.30 11.96
N ILE A 189 -6.92 -3.27 10.62
CA ILE A 189 -6.42 -4.37 9.78
C ILE A 189 -4.97 -4.66 10.08
N LEU A 190 -4.09 -3.63 10.01
CA LEU A 190 -2.65 -3.77 10.17
C LEU A 190 -2.30 -4.22 11.59
N SER A 191 -3.00 -3.73 12.60
CA SER A 191 -2.89 -4.20 13.99
C SER A 191 -3.28 -5.67 14.13
N SER A 192 -4.34 -6.12 13.45
CA SER A 192 -4.74 -7.54 13.42
C SER A 192 -3.69 -8.45 12.77
N TRP A 193 -2.86 -7.91 11.88
CA TRP A 193 -1.73 -8.59 11.26
C TRP A 193 -0.45 -8.50 12.08
N HIS A 194 -0.51 -7.90 13.27
CA HIS A 194 0.62 -7.70 14.18
C HIS A 194 1.78 -6.90 13.54
N LEU A 195 1.46 -5.92 12.70
CA LEU A 195 2.46 -4.99 12.18
C LEU A 195 2.89 -3.99 13.27
N PRO A 196 4.10 -3.40 13.13
CA PRO A 196 4.59 -2.39 14.08
C PRO A 196 3.63 -1.20 14.22
N GLU A 197 3.58 -0.63 15.43
CA GLU A 197 2.69 0.47 15.77
C GLU A 197 2.88 1.69 14.86
N ASP A 198 4.13 2.02 14.51
CA ASP A 198 4.44 3.15 13.62
C ASP A 198 3.90 2.96 12.20
N VAL A 199 3.77 1.71 11.72
CA VAL A 199 3.13 1.38 10.44
C VAL A 199 1.61 1.51 10.54
N CYS A 200 1.02 1.06 11.64
CA CYS A 200 -0.41 1.18 11.90
C CYS A 200 -0.81 2.66 12.01
N LEU A 201 -0.05 3.45 12.77
CA LEU A 201 -0.26 4.89 12.90
C LEU A 201 -0.09 5.62 11.57
N ALA A 202 0.88 5.23 10.74
CA ALA A 202 1.06 5.84 9.43
C ALA A 202 -0.20 5.66 8.55
N ALA A 203 -0.87 4.53 8.64
CA ALA A 203 -2.15 4.31 7.94
C ALA A 203 -3.29 5.13 8.55
N ALA A 204 -3.36 5.24 9.89
CA ALA A 204 -4.40 6.03 10.55
C ALA A 204 -4.29 7.55 10.27
N GLU A 205 -3.06 8.05 10.13
CA GLU A 205 -2.75 9.48 10.09
C GLU A 205 -2.45 10.02 8.70
N HIS A 206 -2.55 9.22 7.63
CA HIS A 206 -2.08 9.64 6.30
C HIS A 206 -2.83 10.84 5.70
N HIS A 207 -4.01 11.18 6.21
CA HIS A 207 -4.73 12.40 5.91
C HIS A 207 -4.36 13.59 6.81
N SER A 208 -3.55 13.39 7.84
CA SER A 208 -3.23 14.39 8.84
C SER A 208 -1.89 15.05 8.52
N ALA A 209 -1.88 16.06 7.64
CA ALA A 209 -0.64 16.76 7.25
C ALA A 209 0.03 17.53 8.39
N GLN A 210 -0.72 17.90 9.45
CA GLN A 210 -0.20 18.71 10.55
C GLN A 210 0.19 17.83 11.74
N GLY A 211 1.47 17.91 12.13
CA GLY A 211 1.98 17.25 13.33
C GLY A 211 2.48 15.82 13.12
N SER A 212 2.33 15.25 11.93
CA SER A 212 2.86 13.93 11.62
C SER A 212 4.40 13.92 11.58
N SER A 213 5.01 12.85 12.06
CA SER A 213 6.45 12.63 12.04
C SER A 213 6.79 11.20 11.62
N GLY A 214 8.04 10.94 11.32
CA GLY A 214 8.49 9.58 10.99
C GLY A 214 7.76 8.97 9.77
N LEU A 215 7.19 7.78 9.93
CA LEU A 215 6.50 7.07 8.85
C LEU A 215 5.19 7.74 8.45
N SER A 216 4.42 8.30 9.40
CA SER A 216 3.18 9.02 9.10
C SER A 216 3.42 10.20 8.16
N ALA A 217 4.48 11.00 8.42
CA ALA A 217 4.85 12.11 7.55
C ALA A 217 5.29 11.63 6.14
N ALA A 218 6.00 10.50 6.07
CA ALA A 218 6.44 9.93 4.81
C ALA A 218 5.26 9.43 3.97
N VAL A 219 4.29 8.76 4.58
CA VAL A 219 3.09 8.25 3.89
C VAL A 219 2.20 9.40 3.45
N CYS A 220 1.96 10.39 4.32
CA CYS A 220 1.21 11.59 3.97
C CYS A 220 1.82 12.32 2.76
N ALA A 221 3.13 12.53 2.75
CA ALA A 221 3.83 13.14 1.63
C ALA A 221 3.80 12.25 0.38
N GLY A 222 3.89 10.92 0.56
CA GLY A 222 3.77 9.94 -0.51
C GLY A 222 2.40 10.00 -1.19
N CYS A 223 1.33 10.02 -0.39
CA CYS A 223 -0.04 10.16 -0.83
C CYS A 223 -0.23 11.45 -1.66
N PHE A 224 0.24 12.57 -1.12
CA PHE A 224 0.22 13.84 -1.83
C PHE A 224 0.96 13.80 -3.17
N GLY A 225 2.17 13.23 -3.20
CA GLY A 225 2.96 13.10 -4.42
C GLY A 225 2.31 12.21 -5.47
N ALA A 226 1.70 11.10 -5.05
CA ALA A 226 0.94 10.20 -5.92
C ALA A 226 -0.29 10.91 -6.52
N GLU A 227 -1.07 11.61 -5.71
CA GLU A 227 -2.22 12.40 -6.16
C GLU A 227 -1.81 13.47 -7.19
N TYR A 228 -0.75 14.22 -6.89
CA TYR A 228 -0.25 15.25 -7.77
C TYR A 228 0.12 14.69 -9.16
N MET A 229 0.60 13.46 -9.22
CA MET A 229 0.95 12.77 -10.46
C MET A 229 -0.23 12.07 -11.15
N GLY A 230 -1.46 12.28 -10.68
CA GLY A 230 -2.66 11.70 -11.24
C GLY A 230 -2.94 10.26 -10.80
N PHE A 231 -2.21 9.77 -9.80
CA PHE A 231 -2.52 8.53 -9.08
C PHE A 231 -3.32 8.88 -7.81
N GLY A 232 -4.44 9.57 -7.99
CA GLY A 232 -5.24 10.08 -6.87
C GLY A 232 -5.83 8.96 -6.04
N GLU A 233 -5.94 9.21 -4.74
CA GLU A 233 -6.70 8.36 -3.85
C GLU A 233 -8.16 8.36 -4.27
N CYS A 234 -8.77 7.17 -4.29
CA CYS A 234 -10.15 7.04 -4.71
C CYS A 234 -11.06 7.87 -3.78
N GLY A 235 -11.65 8.94 -4.34
CA GLY A 235 -12.62 9.78 -3.64
C GLY A 235 -12.07 10.90 -2.77
N SER A 236 -10.76 11.13 -2.68
CA SER A 236 -10.24 12.29 -1.96
C SER A 236 -9.85 13.43 -2.92
N HIS A 237 -10.39 14.62 -2.63
CA HIS A 237 -9.87 15.89 -3.14
C HIS A 237 -9.19 16.68 -2.02
N SER A 238 -8.76 16.00 -0.95
CA SER A 238 -8.53 16.61 0.35
C SER A 238 -7.14 17.20 0.57
N HIS A 239 -6.18 16.96 -0.30
CA HIS A 239 -4.88 17.63 -0.21
C HIS A 239 -4.97 18.96 -0.98
N GLY A 240 -5.56 19.97 -0.34
CA GLY A 240 -5.78 21.27 -0.96
C GLY A 240 -4.55 21.81 -1.65
N GLY A 241 -4.62 21.98 -2.95
CA GLY A 241 -3.76 22.66 -3.92
C GLY A 241 -2.25 22.80 -3.65
N ALA A 242 -1.49 23.22 -4.64
CA ALA A 242 -0.03 23.41 -4.55
C ALA A 242 0.45 24.28 -3.36
N GLU A 243 -0.42 25.10 -2.76
CA GLU A 243 -0.10 25.93 -1.59
C GLU A 243 0.15 25.14 -0.30
N LYS A 244 -0.24 23.86 -0.22
CA LYS A 244 -0.04 22.99 0.95
C LYS A 244 0.93 21.84 0.70
N MET A 245 1.65 21.87 -0.42
CA MET A 245 2.59 20.80 -0.78
C MET A 245 3.72 20.70 0.25
N PRO A 246 3.99 19.50 0.81
CA PRO A 246 5.13 19.30 1.70
C PRO A 246 6.44 19.69 1.00
N PRO A 247 7.39 20.38 1.68
CA PRO A 247 8.65 20.83 1.08
C PRO A 247 9.44 19.73 0.38
N LYS A 248 9.47 18.53 0.95
CA LYS A 248 10.13 17.36 0.32
C LYS A 248 9.47 16.90 -0.97
N VAL A 249 8.15 17.02 -1.09
CA VAL A 249 7.45 16.71 -2.34
C VAL A 249 7.81 17.74 -3.41
N MET A 250 7.94 19.03 -3.04
CA MET A 250 8.43 20.07 -3.95
C MET A 250 9.84 19.76 -4.45
N GLU A 251 10.75 19.34 -3.56
CA GLU A 251 12.11 18.92 -3.93
C GLU A 251 12.10 17.75 -4.93
N LEU A 252 11.22 16.77 -4.74
CA LEU A 252 11.04 15.65 -5.68
C LEU A 252 10.49 16.09 -7.03
N MET A 253 9.66 17.14 -7.06
CA MET A 253 9.22 17.76 -8.31
C MET A 253 10.38 18.42 -9.05
N GLU A 254 11.19 19.23 -8.35
CA GLU A 254 12.35 19.92 -8.89
C GLU A 254 13.45 18.96 -9.38
N SER A 255 13.64 17.84 -8.68
CA SER A 255 14.58 16.78 -9.05
C SER A 255 14.12 15.93 -10.25
N ASN A 256 12.95 16.21 -10.82
CA ASN A 256 12.30 15.41 -11.87
C ASN A 256 11.93 13.97 -11.46
N TYR A 257 12.05 13.59 -10.20
CA TYR A 257 11.67 12.25 -9.76
C TYR A 257 10.18 11.98 -9.99
N LEU A 258 9.31 12.86 -9.48
CA LEU A 258 7.88 12.69 -9.63
C LEU A 258 7.46 12.66 -11.11
N PRO A 259 7.76 13.70 -11.94
CA PRO A 259 7.22 13.73 -13.30
C PRO A 259 7.81 12.70 -14.26
N GLN A 260 9.04 12.28 -14.08
CA GLN A 260 9.72 11.40 -15.03
C GLN A 260 9.88 9.96 -14.54
N VAL A 261 10.09 9.75 -13.24
CA VAL A 261 10.44 8.44 -12.70
C VAL A 261 9.21 7.71 -12.15
N LEU A 262 8.38 8.41 -11.36
CA LEU A 262 7.26 7.76 -10.67
C LEU A 262 6.29 7.03 -11.62
N PRO A 263 5.81 7.61 -12.74
CA PRO A 263 4.89 6.91 -13.63
C PRO A 263 5.50 5.65 -14.25
N VAL A 264 6.81 5.70 -14.55
CA VAL A 264 7.53 4.55 -15.10
C VAL A 264 7.66 3.42 -14.07
N GLU A 265 7.98 3.76 -12.83
CA GLU A 265 8.11 2.78 -11.75
C GLU A 265 6.75 2.17 -11.36
N VAL A 266 5.68 2.94 -11.28
CA VAL A 266 4.32 2.41 -11.04
C VAL A 266 3.95 1.40 -12.12
N ASN A 267 4.12 1.74 -13.40
CA ASN A 267 3.85 0.83 -14.50
C ASN A 267 4.77 -0.41 -14.46
N ARG A 268 6.04 -0.25 -14.06
CA ARG A 268 6.98 -1.37 -13.91
C ARG A 268 6.51 -2.35 -12.84
N VAL A 269 6.04 -1.86 -11.68
CA VAL A 269 5.50 -2.70 -10.62
C VAL A 269 4.28 -3.46 -11.12
N GLU A 270 3.34 -2.80 -11.79
CA GLU A 270 2.19 -3.47 -12.40
C GLU A 270 2.60 -4.57 -13.39
N CYS A 271 3.48 -4.25 -14.35
CA CYS A 271 3.92 -5.22 -15.37
C CYS A 271 4.75 -6.39 -14.79
N SER A 272 5.42 -6.21 -13.67
CA SER A 272 6.23 -7.28 -13.06
C SER A 272 5.38 -8.36 -12.40
N LEU A 273 4.10 -8.07 -12.11
CA LEU A 273 3.18 -8.93 -11.38
C LEU A 273 2.17 -9.65 -12.31
N VAL A 274 2.07 -9.23 -13.56
CA VAL A 274 1.27 -9.86 -14.60
C VAL A 274 2.11 -10.93 -15.32
#